data_5227da309cc8e8ee0a5c36da1f17c65f
#
_entry.id   5227da309cc8e8ee0a5c36da1f17c65f
#
_cell.length_a   1.000
_cell.length_b   1.000
_cell.length_c   1.000
_cell.angle_alpha   90.00
_cell.angle_beta   90.00
_cell.angle_gamma   90.00
#
_symmetry.space_group_name_H-M   'P 1'
#
loop_
_entity.id
_entity.type
_entity.pdbx_description
1 polymer ?
#
loop_
_entity_poly.entity_id
_entity_poly.type
_entity_poly.pdbx_seq_one_letter_code
_entity_poly.pdbx_strand_id
1 'polypeptide(L)'
;MGDDIERKSAQKDKNKLYKRLGIAVGIIIVIICISINSFTKKSLYNGKIADNIFIQGVEVSNMSKKEAIEAINKKYKPQNLNLSYDNNNYEIDFEDIDLKYNSEELVEKAYNTTRTGSYFNDITSYISMSMKSEGEKYTIKVTYDEEKLDECLNKFANEINQDFKNASVYIGSGISVNPSKTGLKFETKENKELVKEALNNKKYETIDLKVSVTKPKISTEDVSSINTCLASFSTTFNSALIERSYNIGLSAQRCNNVILKPGETFSYNEHTGMRVLSNGYKKASVIIGDQYEDAPGGGVCQTSTTLFNAVLLSGLNIDQVRNHSKTSPYVPRGRDAMVNDGDSDLRFTNNFDHAVYVQCYRSGSSISAVIYGASQDKVGVNIKVDNFTYNGRPAAKTYRTITENGKSKTSYIYTSVYRE
;
A
#
# COMPACT_ATOMS: atom_id res chain seq x y z
N MET A 1 72.20 -93.78 9.80
CA MET A 1 73.11 -92.60 9.79
C MET A 1 72.84 -91.68 8.59
N GLY A 2 72.26 -92.26 7.49
CA GLY A 2 71.91 -91.45 6.25
C GLY A 2 70.72 -90.51 6.41
N ASP A 3 69.61 -90.99 7.09
CA ASP A 3 68.32 -90.20 7.21
C ASP A 3 68.42 -88.94 8.10
N ASP A 4 69.31 -88.88 9.06
CA ASP A 4 69.50 -87.71 9.92
C ASP A 4 70.26 -86.56 9.19
N ILE A 5 71.17 -86.90 8.26
CA ILE A 5 71.90 -85.92 7.51
C ILE A 5 70.99 -85.25 6.44
N GLU A 6 70.12 -86.00 5.75
CA GLU A 6 69.16 -85.49 4.85
C GLU A 6 68.10 -84.57 5.49
N ARG A 7 67.60 -84.95 6.66
CA ARG A 7 66.68 -84.11 7.44
C ARG A 7 67.35 -82.82 7.92
N LYS A 8 68.58 -82.82 8.38
CA LYS A 8 69.30 -81.56 8.74
C LYS A 8 69.65 -80.69 7.56
N SER A 9 69.95 -81.31 6.41
CA SER A 9 70.14 -80.57 5.12
C SER A 9 68.86 -79.91 4.70
N ALA A 10 67.70 -80.63 4.62
CA ALA A 10 66.40 -80.12 4.26
C ALA A 10 65.94 -79.03 5.22
N GLN A 11 66.21 -79.14 6.51
CA GLN A 11 65.90 -78.12 7.51
C GLN A 11 66.75 -76.85 7.35
N LYS A 12 68.01 -76.98 6.94
CA LYS A 12 68.93 -75.86 6.65
C LYS A 12 68.53 -75.12 5.40
N ASP A 13 68.10 -75.84 4.38
CA ASP A 13 67.56 -75.22 3.16
C ASP A 13 66.19 -74.53 3.36
N LYS A 14 65.30 -75.11 4.17
CA LYS A 14 64.08 -74.44 4.57
C LYS A 14 64.36 -73.15 5.35
N ASN A 15 65.30 -73.18 6.33
CA ASN A 15 65.68 -71.97 7.07
C ASN A 15 66.35 -70.91 6.16
N LYS A 16 67.13 -71.33 5.13
CA LYS A 16 67.67 -70.38 4.17
C LYS A 16 66.63 -69.80 3.22
N LEU A 17 65.60 -70.60 2.89
CA LEU A 17 64.44 -70.16 2.12
C LEU A 17 63.63 -69.18 2.92
N TYR A 18 63.32 -69.46 4.18
CA TYR A 18 62.56 -68.53 5.09
C TYR A 18 63.36 -67.23 5.29
N LYS A 19 64.65 -67.24 5.49
CA LYS A 19 65.47 -66.02 5.55
C LYS A 19 65.41 -65.21 4.26
N ARG A 20 65.52 -65.87 3.11
CA ARG A 20 65.39 -65.18 1.78
C ARG A 20 63.98 -64.61 1.59
N LEU A 21 62.93 -65.33 1.97
CA LEU A 21 61.57 -64.88 1.92
C LEU A 21 61.34 -63.68 2.87
N GLY A 22 61.87 -63.70 4.10
CA GLY A 22 61.82 -62.61 5.03
C GLY A 22 62.49 -61.33 4.53
N ILE A 23 63.70 -61.51 3.88
CA ILE A 23 64.43 -60.37 3.22
C ILE A 23 63.60 -59.80 2.10
N ALA A 24 63.02 -60.66 1.21
CA ALA A 24 62.20 -60.22 0.08
C ALA A 24 60.98 -59.51 0.56
N VAL A 25 60.23 -59.97 1.59
CA VAL A 25 59.10 -59.31 2.23
C VAL A 25 59.53 -57.98 2.81
N GLY A 26 60.70 -57.93 3.49
CA GLY A 26 61.24 -56.67 4.06
C GLY A 26 61.50 -55.60 2.97
N ILE A 27 62.09 -56.02 1.82
CA ILE A 27 62.36 -55.15 0.67
C ILE A 27 61.03 -54.64 0.05
N ILE A 28 60.02 -55.50 -0.07
CA ILE A 28 58.70 -55.13 -0.57
C ILE A 28 58.05 -54.09 0.35
N ILE A 29 58.12 -54.28 1.66
CA ILE A 29 57.57 -53.30 2.65
C ILE A 29 58.27 -51.95 2.53
N VAL A 30 59.62 -51.95 2.40
CA VAL A 30 60.38 -50.70 2.23
C VAL A 30 59.98 -49.99 0.93
N ILE A 31 59.81 -50.72 -0.19
CA ILE A 31 59.37 -50.18 -1.46
C ILE A 31 57.95 -49.57 -1.32
N ILE A 32 57.04 -50.28 -0.64
CA ILE A 32 55.70 -49.81 -0.37
C ILE A 32 55.73 -48.52 0.47
N CYS A 33 56.54 -48.47 1.52
CA CYS A 33 56.71 -47.29 2.36
C CYS A 33 57.25 -46.08 1.60
N ILE A 34 58.26 -46.30 0.73
CA ILE A 34 58.82 -45.25 -0.13
C ILE A 34 57.77 -44.77 -1.14
N SER A 35 57.04 -45.69 -1.75
CA SER A 35 55.97 -45.36 -2.73
C SER A 35 54.86 -44.58 -2.05
N ILE A 36 54.39 -44.97 -0.88
CA ILE A 36 53.38 -44.24 -0.09
C ILE A 36 53.89 -42.84 0.29
N ASN A 37 55.13 -42.73 0.78
CA ASN A 37 55.71 -41.44 1.16
C ASN A 37 55.89 -40.52 -0.09
N SER A 38 56.30 -41.06 -1.23
CA SER A 38 56.38 -40.30 -2.49
C SER A 38 55.00 -39.84 -2.96
N PHE A 39 53.98 -40.71 -2.91
CA PHE A 39 52.59 -40.41 -3.25
C PHE A 39 52.04 -39.32 -2.34
N THR A 40 52.20 -39.43 -1.02
CA THR A 40 51.68 -38.44 -0.07
C THR A 40 52.30 -37.07 -0.25
N LYS A 41 53.62 -36.99 -0.45
CA LYS A 41 54.30 -35.71 -0.75
C LYS A 41 53.80 -35.08 -2.06
N LYS A 42 53.60 -35.87 -3.08
CA LYS A 42 53.23 -35.40 -4.43
C LYS A 42 51.73 -35.06 -4.53
N SER A 43 50.84 -35.79 -3.88
CA SER A 43 49.39 -35.69 -4.03
C SER A 43 48.67 -35.07 -2.84
N LEU A 44 49.13 -35.35 -1.62
CA LEU A 44 48.37 -34.90 -0.41
C LEU A 44 48.98 -33.64 0.23
N TYR A 45 50.35 -33.57 0.32
CA TYR A 45 51.02 -32.45 0.98
C TYR A 45 51.76 -31.52 -0.01
N ASN A 46 51.18 -31.36 -1.18
CA ASN A 46 51.72 -30.50 -2.26
C ASN A 46 51.25 -29.04 -2.18
N GLY A 47 50.48 -28.65 -1.13
CA GLY A 47 49.91 -27.31 -0.97
C GLY A 47 48.66 -27.05 -1.82
N LYS A 48 48.12 -28.09 -2.47
CA LYS A 48 46.96 -27.99 -3.36
C LYS A 48 45.73 -28.70 -2.75
N ILE A 49 44.54 -28.30 -3.17
CA ILE A 49 43.26 -28.95 -2.84
C ILE A 49 43.25 -30.35 -3.51
N ALA A 50 42.67 -31.33 -2.85
CA ALA A 50 42.56 -32.69 -3.35
C ALA A 50 41.66 -32.76 -4.59
N ASP A 51 41.75 -33.89 -5.28
CA ASP A 51 40.93 -34.15 -6.45
C ASP A 51 39.45 -34.23 -6.12
N ASN A 52 38.59 -33.99 -7.12
CA ASN A 52 37.15 -34.19 -7.09
C ASN A 52 36.41 -33.33 -6.05
N ILE A 53 36.87 -32.08 -5.91
CA ILE A 53 36.22 -31.09 -5.02
C ILE A 53 35.69 -29.90 -5.81
N PHE A 54 34.42 -29.53 -5.52
CA PHE A 54 33.71 -28.46 -6.20
C PHE A 54 33.16 -27.45 -5.18
N ILE A 55 33.30 -26.15 -5.47
CA ILE A 55 32.68 -25.08 -4.71
C ILE A 55 31.71 -24.33 -5.63
N GLN A 56 30.41 -24.35 -5.35
CA GLN A 56 29.33 -23.75 -6.15
C GLN A 56 29.46 -24.13 -7.64
N GLY A 57 29.83 -25.41 -7.92
CA GLY A 57 30.00 -25.90 -9.29
C GLY A 57 31.27 -25.41 -10.01
N VAL A 58 32.18 -24.74 -9.28
CA VAL A 58 33.55 -24.49 -9.74
C VAL A 58 34.41 -25.63 -9.27
N GLU A 59 35.08 -26.33 -10.19
CA GLU A 59 36.08 -27.36 -9.86
C GLU A 59 37.33 -26.68 -9.32
N VAL A 60 37.67 -26.98 -8.06
CA VAL A 60 38.86 -26.43 -7.38
C VAL A 60 39.93 -27.48 -7.15
N SER A 61 39.76 -28.66 -7.74
CA SER A 61 40.71 -29.77 -7.69
C SER A 61 42.09 -29.34 -8.17
N ASN A 62 43.14 -29.74 -7.45
CA ASN A 62 44.55 -29.45 -7.78
C ASN A 62 44.93 -27.95 -7.82
N MET A 63 44.07 -27.06 -7.33
CA MET A 63 44.38 -25.64 -7.17
C MET A 63 45.04 -25.37 -5.82
N SER A 64 45.90 -24.38 -5.74
CA SER A 64 46.30 -23.77 -4.48
C SER A 64 45.10 -23.00 -3.89
N LYS A 65 45.10 -22.68 -2.57
CA LYS A 65 44.04 -21.86 -1.95
C LYS A 65 43.83 -20.55 -2.71
N LYS A 66 44.91 -19.87 -3.14
CA LYS A 66 44.83 -18.61 -3.86
C LYS A 66 44.17 -18.78 -5.24
N GLU A 67 44.60 -19.77 -6.03
CA GLU A 67 43.99 -20.05 -7.33
C GLU A 67 42.52 -20.41 -7.23
N ALA A 68 42.13 -21.18 -6.18
CA ALA A 68 40.74 -21.53 -5.93
C ALA A 68 39.88 -20.30 -5.58
N ILE A 69 40.38 -19.40 -4.71
CA ILE A 69 39.68 -18.14 -4.37
C ILE A 69 39.52 -17.28 -5.63
N GLU A 70 40.58 -17.14 -6.43
CA GLU A 70 40.53 -16.37 -7.69
C GLU A 70 39.51 -16.96 -8.68
N ALA A 71 39.50 -18.30 -8.84
CA ALA A 71 38.58 -19.01 -9.73
C ALA A 71 37.12 -18.83 -9.28
N ILE A 72 36.86 -18.90 -7.98
CA ILE A 72 35.53 -18.66 -7.40
C ILE A 72 35.09 -17.21 -7.60
N ASN A 73 35.96 -16.25 -7.24
CA ASN A 73 35.65 -14.82 -7.32
C ASN A 73 35.50 -14.31 -8.75
N LYS A 74 36.10 -14.97 -9.72
CA LYS A 74 35.90 -14.70 -11.16
C LYS A 74 34.45 -14.99 -11.59
N LYS A 75 33.84 -16.03 -11.01
CA LYS A 75 32.48 -16.47 -11.37
C LYS A 75 31.40 -15.93 -10.37
N TYR A 76 31.77 -15.87 -9.12
CA TYR A 76 30.87 -15.45 -8.02
C TYR A 76 31.55 -14.34 -7.22
N LYS A 77 31.05 -13.13 -7.34
CA LYS A 77 31.42 -11.98 -6.51
C LYS A 77 30.14 -11.22 -6.12
N PRO A 78 30.13 -10.54 -4.98
CA PRO A 78 29.03 -9.61 -4.65
C PRO A 78 28.82 -8.62 -5.80
N GLN A 79 27.57 -8.28 -6.06
CA GLN A 79 27.16 -7.30 -7.06
C GLN A 79 26.05 -6.46 -6.48
N ASN A 80 25.91 -5.24 -6.99
CA ASN A 80 24.79 -4.37 -6.68
C ASN A 80 23.48 -4.99 -7.16
N LEU A 81 22.42 -4.76 -6.40
CA LEU A 81 21.10 -5.24 -6.72
C LEU A 81 20.25 -4.07 -7.25
N ASN A 82 19.78 -4.20 -8.49
CA ASN A 82 18.92 -3.23 -9.11
C ASN A 82 17.45 -3.51 -8.79
N LEU A 83 16.71 -2.44 -8.48
CA LEU A 83 15.27 -2.50 -8.21
C LEU A 83 14.59 -1.43 -9.08
N SER A 84 13.32 -1.64 -9.42
CA SER A 84 12.56 -0.70 -10.27
C SER A 84 11.14 -0.50 -9.75
N TYR A 85 10.62 0.71 -9.94
CA TYR A 85 9.21 1.06 -9.78
C TYR A 85 8.87 2.26 -10.65
N ASP A 86 7.83 2.14 -11.48
CA ASP A 86 7.25 3.22 -12.31
C ASP A 86 8.32 4.06 -13.07
N ASN A 87 9.18 3.36 -13.83
CA ASN A 87 10.31 3.95 -14.59
C ASN A 87 11.43 4.58 -13.73
N ASN A 88 11.36 4.49 -12.39
CA ASN A 88 12.45 4.86 -11.52
C ASN A 88 13.28 3.61 -11.19
N ASN A 89 14.60 3.80 -11.15
CA ASN A 89 15.56 2.77 -10.78
C ASN A 89 16.15 3.09 -9.41
N TYR A 90 16.27 2.06 -8.60
CA TYR A 90 16.89 2.08 -7.28
C TYR A 90 17.99 1.04 -7.27
N GLU A 91 19.00 1.25 -6.46
CA GLU A 91 20.12 0.34 -6.33
C GLU A 91 20.46 0.11 -4.86
N ILE A 92 20.70 -1.13 -4.51
CA ILE A 92 21.36 -1.50 -3.26
C ILE A 92 22.80 -1.84 -3.60
N ASP A 93 23.75 -1.00 -3.18
CA ASP A 93 25.17 -1.30 -3.28
C ASP A 93 25.49 -2.44 -2.31
N PHE A 94 26.25 -3.42 -2.79
CA PHE A 94 26.63 -4.56 -1.95
C PHE A 94 27.50 -4.14 -0.76
N GLU A 95 28.25 -3.05 -0.88
CA GLU A 95 29.07 -2.48 0.20
C GLU A 95 28.19 -1.84 1.28
N ASP A 96 27.07 -1.20 0.90
CA ASP A 96 26.15 -0.56 1.83
C ASP A 96 25.52 -1.53 2.83
N ILE A 97 25.37 -2.79 2.43
CA ILE A 97 24.77 -3.86 3.26
C ILE A 97 25.82 -4.88 3.75
N ASP A 98 27.10 -4.58 3.63
CA ASP A 98 28.21 -5.50 3.99
C ASP A 98 28.05 -6.92 3.37
N LEU A 99 27.58 -7.00 2.13
CA LEU A 99 27.34 -8.28 1.46
C LEU A 99 28.66 -9.01 1.21
N LYS A 100 28.79 -10.22 1.74
CA LYS A 100 29.98 -11.06 1.64
C LYS A 100 29.63 -12.50 1.28
N TYR A 101 30.57 -13.14 0.61
CA TYR A 101 30.54 -14.57 0.32
C TYR A 101 31.59 -15.27 1.18
N ASN A 102 31.26 -16.43 1.72
CA ASN A 102 32.19 -17.22 2.52
C ASN A 102 33.18 -18.05 1.68
N SER A 103 33.65 -17.51 0.55
CA SER A 103 34.54 -18.21 -0.39
C SER A 103 35.84 -18.67 0.25
N GLU A 104 36.47 -17.82 1.07
CA GLU A 104 37.74 -18.16 1.76
C GLU A 104 37.54 -19.27 2.78
N GLU A 105 36.45 -19.25 3.59
CA GLU A 105 36.11 -20.32 4.53
C GLU A 105 35.93 -21.66 3.80
N LEU A 106 35.21 -21.63 2.66
CA LEU A 106 34.96 -22.84 1.87
C LEU A 106 36.21 -23.39 1.21
N VAL A 107 37.10 -22.53 0.73
CA VAL A 107 38.40 -22.95 0.20
C VAL A 107 39.25 -23.56 1.31
N GLU A 108 39.26 -22.97 2.52
CA GLU A 108 39.96 -23.57 3.65
C GLU A 108 39.37 -24.92 4.03
N LYS A 109 38.06 -25.04 4.05
CA LYS A 109 37.35 -26.30 4.32
C LYS A 109 37.65 -27.33 3.22
N ALA A 110 37.63 -26.96 1.95
CA ALA A 110 37.98 -27.81 0.79
C ALA A 110 39.43 -28.31 0.88
N TYR A 111 40.34 -27.42 1.25
CA TYR A 111 41.76 -27.78 1.43
C TYR A 111 41.95 -28.77 2.59
N ASN A 112 41.19 -28.63 3.68
CA ASN A 112 41.31 -29.47 4.86
C ASN A 112 40.49 -30.77 4.79
N THR A 113 39.65 -30.98 3.78
CA THR A 113 38.79 -32.16 3.63
C THR A 113 39.55 -33.48 3.71
N THR A 114 40.76 -33.53 3.17
CA THR A 114 41.63 -34.72 3.20
C THR A 114 42.77 -34.60 4.17
N ARG A 115 42.82 -33.59 5.04
CA ARG A 115 43.90 -33.29 5.99
C ARG A 115 43.31 -33.24 7.42
N THR A 116 43.17 -34.47 7.99
CA THR A 116 42.52 -34.68 9.30
C THR A 116 43.54 -34.58 10.46
N GLY A 117 44.81 -34.41 10.14
CA GLY A 117 45.91 -34.40 11.14
C GLY A 117 46.45 -35.78 11.48
N SER A 118 45.94 -36.85 10.86
CA SER A 118 46.45 -38.24 11.00
C SER A 118 46.87 -38.77 9.66
N TYR A 119 48.13 -39.11 9.51
CA TYR A 119 48.75 -39.57 8.25
C TYR A 119 47.97 -40.69 7.57
N PHE A 120 47.54 -41.70 8.28
CA PHE A 120 46.75 -42.81 7.73
C PHE A 120 45.33 -42.38 7.34
N ASN A 121 44.69 -41.57 8.16
CA ASN A 121 43.35 -41.06 7.86
C ASN A 121 43.39 -40.11 6.65
N ASP A 122 44.43 -39.32 6.51
CA ASP A 122 44.62 -38.42 5.40
C ASP A 122 44.74 -39.18 4.06
N ILE A 123 45.51 -40.27 4.06
CA ILE A 123 45.65 -41.14 2.85
C ILE A 123 44.31 -41.80 2.51
N THR A 124 43.64 -42.39 3.50
CA THR A 124 42.34 -43.05 3.26
C THR A 124 41.27 -42.06 2.81
N SER A 125 41.20 -40.85 3.42
CA SER A 125 40.30 -39.77 2.99
C SER A 125 40.57 -39.31 1.58
N TYR A 126 41.85 -39.14 1.19
CA TYR A 126 42.25 -38.75 -0.16
C TYR A 126 41.81 -39.80 -1.19
N ILE A 127 42.10 -41.08 -0.96
CA ILE A 127 41.71 -42.17 -1.84
C ILE A 127 40.18 -42.26 -1.96
N SER A 128 39.49 -42.21 -0.83
CA SER A 128 38.02 -42.22 -0.80
C SER A 128 37.42 -41.06 -1.61
N MET A 129 37.99 -39.86 -1.47
CA MET A 129 37.56 -38.67 -2.19
C MET A 129 37.78 -38.83 -3.73
N SER A 130 38.95 -39.29 -4.13
CA SER A 130 39.29 -39.51 -5.57
C SER A 130 38.41 -40.55 -6.23
N MET A 131 37.87 -41.52 -5.46
CA MET A 131 36.95 -42.57 -5.93
C MET A 131 35.47 -42.21 -5.86
N LYS A 132 35.10 -41.07 -5.27
CA LYS A 132 33.73 -40.63 -5.11
C LYS A 132 33.14 -40.22 -6.48
N SER A 133 32.06 -40.84 -6.92
CA SER A 133 31.48 -40.64 -8.28
C SER A 133 31.00 -39.21 -8.53
N GLU A 134 30.49 -38.51 -7.51
CA GLU A 134 29.94 -37.16 -7.67
C GLU A 134 30.85 -36.03 -7.11
N GLY A 135 31.97 -36.39 -6.53
CA GLY A 135 32.85 -35.46 -5.86
C GLY A 135 32.27 -34.87 -4.52
N GLU A 136 33.04 -33.99 -3.92
CA GLU A 136 32.60 -33.23 -2.75
C GLU A 136 32.17 -31.83 -3.17
N LYS A 137 30.95 -31.43 -2.79
CA LYS A 137 30.31 -30.19 -3.26
C LYS A 137 30.08 -29.26 -2.07
N TYR A 138 30.59 -28.05 -2.17
CA TYR A 138 30.36 -26.97 -1.20
C TYR A 138 29.54 -25.86 -1.86
N THR A 139 28.59 -25.28 -1.08
CA THR A 139 27.72 -24.18 -1.55
C THR A 139 28.13 -22.89 -0.85
N ILE A 140 28.33 -21.83 -1.62
CA ILE A 140 28.62 -20.48 -1.10
C ILE A 140 27.40 -19.97 -0.33
N LYS A 141 27.66 -19.57 0.91
CA LYS A 141 26.69 -18.84 1.74
C LYS A 141 26.89 -17.34 1.56
N VAL A 142 25.77 -16.64 1.58
CA VAL A 142 25.72 -15.18 1.52
C VAL A 142 25.51 -14.68 2.94
N THR A 143 26.24 -13.65 3.34
CA THR A 143 26.04 -12.92 4.58
C THR A 143 25.94 -11.43 4.27
N TYR A 144 25.05 -10.74 4.95
CA TYR A 144 24.87 -9.28 4.84
C TYR A 144 24.32 -8.77 6.17
N ASP A 145 24.41 -7.47 6.39
CA ASP A 145 23.86 -6.77 7.54
C ASP A 145 22.38 -6.48 7.31
N GLU A 146 21.49 -7.09 8.12
CA GLU A 146 20.06 -6.91 8.00
C GLU A 146 19.58 -5.51 8.41
N GLU A 147 20.26 -4.86 9.36
CA GLU A 147 19.89 -3.50 9.79
C GLU A 147 20.19 -2.50 8.69
N LYS A 148 21.34 -2.64 8.06
CA LYS A 148 21.72 -1.81 6.90
C LYS A 148 20.81 -2.06 5.69
N LEU A 149 20.39 -3.29 5.45
CA LEU A 149 19.39 -3.59 4.42
C LEU A 149 18.07 -2.89 4.73
N ASP A 150 17.60 -2.92 5.99
CA ASP A 150 16.40 -2.22 6.40
C ASP A 150 16.54 -0.70 6.22
N GLU A 151 17.69 -0.12 6.51
CA GLU A 151 17.97 1.30 6.26
C GLU A 151 17.87 1.66 4.77
N CYS A 152 18.45 0.84 3.88
CA CYS A 152 18.34 1.03 2.43
C CYS A 152 16.89 0.96 1.96
N LEU A 153 16.13 -0.04 2.39
CA LEU A 153 14.71 -0.19 2.04
C LEU A 153 13.86 0.95 2.60
N ASN A 154 14.17 1.45 3.80
CA ASN A 154 13.48 2.61 4.38
C ASN A 154 13.77 3.91 3.62
N LYS A 155 14.96 4.10 3.06
CA LYS A 155 15.24 5.23 2.15
C LYS A 155 14.32 5.18 0.93
N PHE A 156 14.20 4.02 0.27
CA PHE A 156 13.31 3.84 -0.87
C PHE A 156 11.84 4.05 -0.49
N ALA A 157 11.43 3.54 0.68
CA ALA A 157 10.09 3.76 1.19
C ALA A 157 9.79 5.27 1.37
N ASN A 158 10.72 6.05 1.90
CA ASN A 158 10.55 7.50 2.07
C ASN A 158 10.48 8.26 0.73
N GLU A 159 11.15 7.77 -0.30
CA GLU A 159 11.10 8.37 -1.65
C GLU A 159 9.80 8.00 -2.39
N ILE A 160 9.30 6.77 -2.23
CA ILE A 160 8.14 6.24 -2.94
C ILE A 160 6.83 6.60 -2.26
N ASN A 161 6.79 6.56 -0.91
CA ASN A 161 5.55 6.76 -0.16
C ASN A 161 4.97 8.15 -0.41
N GLN A 162 3.70 8.17 -0.77
CA GLN A 162 2.95 9.38 -1.00
C GLN A 162 1.51 9.21 -0.47
N ASP A 163 1.06 10.13 0.36
CA ASP A 163 -0.33 10.15 0.81
C ASP A 163 -1.27 10.48 -0.35
N PHE A 164 -2.40 9.78 -0.42
CA PHE A 164 -3.44 10.15 -1.37
C PHE A 164 -4.10 11.46 -0.96
N LYS A 165 -4.54 12.24 -1.95
CA LYS A 165 -5.31 13.46 -1.75
C LYS A 165 -6.46 13.50 -2.73
N ASN A 166 -7.68 13.76 -2.24
CA ASN A 166 -8.83 14.03 -3.10
C ASN A 166 -8.65 15.37 -3.80
N ALA A 167 -9.16 15.48 -5.01
CA ALA A 167 -9.34 16.77 -5.64
C ALA A 167 -10.34 17.62 -4.84
N SER A 168 -10.18 18.92 -4.89
CA SER A 168 -11.10 19.87 -4.26
C SER A 168 -11.34 21.07 -5.16
N VAL A 169 -12.53 21.66 -4.99
CA VAL A 169 -12.93 22.88 -5.70
C VAL A 169 -12.67 24.08 -4.80
N TYR A 170 -12.05 25.11 -5.33
CA TYR A 170 -11.84 26.39 -4.66
C TYR A 170 -12.61 27.50 -5.38
N ILE A 171 -13.40 28.25 -4.62
CA ILE A 171 -14.20 29.38 -5.07
C ILE A 171 -13.57 30.67 -4.54
N GLY A 172 -12.98 31.43 -5.42
CA GLY A 172 -12.37 32.74 -5.14
C GLY A 172 -12.88 33.80 -6.15
N SER A 173 -11.96 34.50 -6.83
CA SER A 173 -12.30 35.37 -7.98
C SER A 173 -12.84 34.57 -9.18
N GLY A 174 -12.70 33.27 -9.16
CA GLY A 174 -13.20 32.30 -10.12
C GLY A 174 -13.30 30.92 -9.48
N ILE A 175 -13.64 29.93 -10.28
CA ILE A 175 -13.68 28.51 -9.87
C ILE A 175 -12.37 27.87 -10.30
N SER A 176 -11.66 27.23 -9.38
CA SER A 176 -10.44 26.49 -9.65
C SER A 176 -10.44 25.12 -8.97
N VAL A 177 -9.66 24.20 -9.50
CA VAL A 177 -9.55 22.83 -9.00
C VAL A 177 -8.13 22.62 -8.45
N ASN A 178 -8.04 22.16 -7.20
CA ASN A 178 -6.83 21.60 -6.68
C ASN A 178 -6.77 20.13 -7.08
N PRO A 179 -5.68 19.67 -7.72
CA PRO A 179 -5.61 18.31 -8.23
C PRO A 179 -5.56 17.26 -7.14
N SER A 180 -6.09 16.10 -7.47
CA SER A 180 -5.94 14.89 -6.65
C SER A 180 -4.52 14.34 -6.73
N LYS A 181 -4.12 13.55 -5.74
CA LYS A 181 -2.90 12.74 -5.75
C LYS A 181 -3.22 11.30 -5.44
N THR A 182 -2.62 10.39 -6.18
CA THR A 182 -2.67 8.96 -5.88
C THR A 182 -1.76 8.68 -4.70
N GLY A 183 -2.22 7.86 -3.77
CA GLY A 183 -1.39 7.38 -2.66
C GLY A 183 -0.53 6.20 -3.10
N LEU A 184 0.72 6.18 -2.67
CA LEU A 184 1.69 5.12 -2.89
C LEU A 184 2.21 4.65 -1.54
N LYS A 185 2.27 3.33 -1.34
CA LYS A 185 2.80 2.73 -0.13
C LYS A 185 3.76 1.62 -0.50
N PHE A 186 5.02 1.80 -0.17
CA PHE A 186 6.06 0.79 -0.31
C PHE A 186 5.80 -0.39 0.65
N GLU A 187 5.69 -1.60 0.12
CA GLU A 187 5.42 -2.81 0.92
C GLU A 187 6.74 -3.38 1.45
N THR A 188 7.25 -2.79 2.53
CA THR A 188 8.59 -3.04 3.08
C THR A 188 8.87 -4.52 3.34
N LYS A 189 7.90 -5.26 3.92
CA LYS A 189 8.08 -6.69 4.23
C LYS A 189 8.23 -7.54 2.97
N GLU A 190 7.34 -7.32 1.99
CA GLU A 190 7.35 -8.08 0.74
C GLU A 190 8.62 -7.78 -0.07
N ASN A 191 9.01 -6.52 -0.16
CA ASN A 191 10.23 -6.11 -0.83
C ASN A 191 11.49 -6.64 -0.15
N LYS A 192 11.53 -6.66 1.19
CA LYS A 192 12.63 -7.27 1.95
C LYS A 192 12.78 -8.75 1.61
N GLU A 193 11.68 -9.50 1.56
CA GLU A 193 11.73 -10.93 1.20
C GLU A 193 12.22 -11.15 -0.24
N LEU A 194 11.76 -10.34 -1.20
CA LEU A 194 12.23 -10.41 -2.58
C LEU A 194 13.74 -10.16 -2.68
N VAL A 195 14.24 -9.14 -1.99
CA VAL A 195 15.67 -8.82 -1.93
C VAL A 195 16.46 -9.97 -1.28
N LYS A 196 15.99 -10.48 -0.13
CA LYS A 196 16.63 -11.63 0.55
C LYS A 196 16.68 -12.87 -0.32
N GLU A 197 15.62 -13.15 -1.06
CA GLU A 197 15.57 -14.26 -2.00
C GLU A 197 16.60 -14.08 -3.14
N ALA A 198 16.65 -12.89 -3.72
CA ALA A 198 17.61 -12.58 -4.78
C ALA A 198 19.07 -12.71 -4.30
N LEU A 199 19.40 -12.15 -3.14
CA LEU A 199 20.74 -12.23 -2.54
C LEU A 199 21.12 -13.68 -2.24
N ASN A 200 20.26 -14.46 -1.60
CA ASN A 200 20.52 -15.86 -1.26
C ASN A 200 20.69 -16.74 -2.49
N ASN A 201 19.90 -16.49 -3.53
CA ASN A 201 19.99 -17.21 -4.81
C ASN A 201 21.09 -16.66 -5.74
N LYS A 202 21.77 -15.57 -5.34
CA LYS A 202 22.80 -14.89 -6.14
C LYS A 202 22.28 -14.49 -7.53
N LYS A 203 21.00 -14.05 -7.57
CA LYS A 203 20.33 -13.53 -8.77
C LYS A 203 20.31 -12.01 -8.69
N TYR A 204 21.01 -11.36 -9.61
CA TYR A 204 21.15 -9.90 -9.67
C TYR A 204 20.34 -9.28 -10.83
N GLU A 205 19.25 -9.96 -11.23
CA GLU A 205 18.26 -9.39 -12.14
C GLU A 205 17.50 -8.26 -11.42
N THR A 206 17.02 -7.28 -12.20
CA THR A 206 16.24 -6.18 -11.66
C THR A 206 14.96 -6.69 -10.98
N ILE A 207 14.71 -6.27 -9.76
CA ILE A 207 13.53 -6.62 -8.97
C ILE A 207 12.48 -5.52 -9.12
N ASP A 208 11.28 -5.88 -9.53
CA ASP A 208 10.14 -4.98 -9.51
C ASP A 208 9.59 -4.83 -8.09
N LEU A 209 9.69 -3.61 -7.56
CA LEU A 209 9.24 -3.28 -6.20
C LEU A 209 7.73 -3.39 -6.05
N LYS A 210 7.29 -3.94 -4.93
CA LYS A 210 5.88 -4.01 -4.55
C LYS A 210 5.46 -2.70 -3.88
N VAL A 211 4.53 -2.01 -4.52
CA VAL A 211 3.96 -0.75 -4.06
C VAL A 211 2.45 -0.83 -4.16
N SER A 212 1.77 -0.61 -3.04
CA SER A 212 0.31 -0.52 -3.02
C SER A 212 -0.14 0.87 -3.47
N VAL A 213 -1.12 0.90 -4.35
CA VAL A 213 -1.66 2.13 -4.95
C VAL A 213 -3.04 2.41 -4.38
N THR A 214 -3.23 3.58 -3.75
CA THR A 214 -4.53 4.05 -3.25
C THR A 214 -5.03 5.20 -4.14
N LYS A 215 -6.09 4.94 -4.89
CA LYS A 215 -6.71 5.98 -5.73
C LYS A 215 -7.50 6.96 -4.86
N PRO A 216 -7.50 8.27 -5.18
CA PRO A 216 -8.35 9.25 -4.51
C PRO A 216 -9.83 8.92 -4.76
N LYS A 217 -10.69 9.16 -3.77
CA LYS A 217 -12.15 8.99 -3.91
C LYS A 217 -12.76 10.00 -4.90
N ILE A 218 -12.19 11.20 -4.91
CA ILE A 218 -12.53 12.30 -5.84
C ILE A 218 -11.28 12.58 -6.68
N SER A 219 -11.31 12.25 -7.95
CA SER A 219 -10.21 12.52 -8.88
C SER A 219 -10.27 13.94 -9.42
N THR A 220 -9.20 14.41 -10.01
CA THR A 220 -9.18 15.70 -10.72
C THR A 220 -10.17 15.71 -11.87
N GLU A 221 -10.32 14.59 -12.59
CA GLU A 221 -11.27 14.42 -13.69
C GLU A 221 -12.71 14.55 -13.22
N ASP A 222 -13.07 13.96 -12.05
CA ASP A 222 -14.41 14.06 -11.48
C ASP A 222 -14.88 15.51 -11.33
N VAL A 223 -13.99 16.45 -11.02
CA VAL A 223 -14.34 17.85 -10.68
C VAL A 223 -13.93 18.86 -11.75
N SER A 224 -13.22 18.45 -12.80
CA SER A 224 -12.69 19.34 -13.85
C SER A 224 -13.79 20.08 -14.62
N SER A 225 -15.00 19.51 -14.70
CA SER A 225 -16.16 20.09 -15.36
C SER A 225 -16.84 21.20 -14.55
N ILE A 226 -16.54 21.33 -13.24
CA ILE A 226 -17.17 22.33 -12.36
C ILE A 226 -16.62 23.73 -12.68
N ASN A 227 -17.35 24.49 -13.45
CA ASN A 227 -16.91 25.79 -13.99
C ASN A 227 -17.93 26.92 -13.87
N THR A 228 -19.15 26.64 -13.35
CA THR A 228 -20.22 27.65 -13.29
C THR A 228 -21.10 27.50 -12.04
N CYS A 229 -21.73 28.58 -11.64
CA CYS A 229 -22.82 28.56 -10.65
C CYS A 229 -24.12 28.12 -11.35
N LEU A 230 -24.66 26.97 -10.94
CA LEU A 230 -25.96 26.49 -11.44
C LEU A 230 -27.10 27.26 -10.80
N ALA A 231 -27.08 27.41 -9.47
CA ALA A 231 -28.04 28.17 -8.71
C ALA A 231 -27.50 28.60 -7.33
N SER A 232 -28.11 29.63 -6.77
CA SER A 232 -27.85 30.08 -5.41
C SER A 232 -29.16 30.51 -4.73
N PHE A 233 -29.16 30.39 -3.40
CA PHE A 233 -30.26 30.90 -2.58
C PHE A 233 -29.72 31.34 -1.21
N SER A 234 -30.34 32.39 -0.64
CA SER A 234 -29.93 32.92 0.65
C SER A 234 -31.15 33.27 1.50
N THR A 235 -31.03 33.11 2.82
CA THR A 235 -31.99 33.59 3.78
C THR A 235 -31.33 34.39 4.89
N THR A 236 -32.04 35.28 5.51
CA THR A 236 -31.55 36.13 6.64
C THR A 236 -32.06 35.65 7.97
N PHE A 237 -31.33 35.93 9.03
CA PHE A 237 -31.69 35.61 10.40
C PHE A 237 -31.22 36.70 11.37
N ASN A 238 -31.78 36.72 12.58
CA ASN A 238 -31.31 37.63 13.62
C ASN A 238 -29.99 37.13 14.22
N SER A 239 -28.88 37.78 13.90
CA SER A 239 -27.54 37.41 14.37
C SER A 239 -27.29 37.72 15.85
N ALA A 240 -28.18 38.51 16.53
CA ALA A 240 -28.11 38.72 17.96
C ALA A 240 -28.50 37.47 18.78
N LEU A 241 -29.18 36.51 18.17
CA LEU A 241 -29.46 35.19 18.76
C LEU A 241 -28.19 34.31 18.60
N ILE A 242 -27.26 34.45 19.52
CA ILE A 242 -25.87 33.93 19.39
C ILE A 242 -25.85 32.42 19.17
N GLU A 243 -26.52 31.63 20.02
CA GLU A 243 -26.53 30.16 19.96
C GLU A 243 -27.20 29.66 18.68
N ARG A 244 -28.30 30.29 18.28
CA ARG A 244 -29.00 30.00 17.04
C ARG A 244 -28.10 30.31 15.82
N SER A 245 -27.44 31.45 15.85
CA SER A 245 -26.51 31.89 14.79
C SER A 245 -25.29 30.94 14.70
N TYR A 246 -24.82 30.46 15.85
CA TYR A 246 -23.78 29.45 15.91
C TYR A 246 -24.21 28.13 15.24
N ASN A 247 -25.42 27.62 15.61
CA ASN A 247 -25.97 26.38 15.03
C ASN A 247 -26.16 26.46 13.50
N ILE A 248 -26.62 27.61 12.99
CA ILE A 248 -26.74 27.89 11.56
C ILE A 248 -25.35 27.80 10.89
N GLY A 249 -24.32 28.42 11.47
CA GLY A 249 -22.96 28.38 10.97
C GLY A 249 -22.37 26.97 11.01
N LEU A 250 -22.57 26.23 12.10
CA LEU A 250 -22.07 24.85 12.23
C LEU A 250 -22.71 23.91 11.21
N SER A 251 -24.04 23.98 11.06
CA SER A 251 -24.73 23.15 10.06
C SER A 251 -24.34 23.52 8.63
N ALA A 252 -24.14 24.81 8.34
CA ALA A 252 -23.63 25.26 7.05
C ALA A 252 -22.23 24.71 6.76
N GLN A 253 -21.31 24.81 7.74
CA GLN A 253 -19.95 24.28 7.61
C GLN A 253 -19.92 22.78 7.31
N ARG A 254 -20.82 22.00 7.92
CA ARG A 254 -20.93 20.56 7.70
C ARG A 254 -21.53 20.18 6.35
N CYS A 255 -22.35 21.05 5.77
CA CYS A 255 -22.88 20.89 4.41
C CYS A 255 -22.00 21.54 3.32
N ASN A 256 -20.87 22.17 3.72
CA ASN A 256 -19.99 22.87 2.81
C ASN A 256 -18.96 21.94 2.19
N ASN A 257 -18.46 22.29 1.00
CA ASN A 257 -17.40 21.58 0.29
C ASN A 257 -17.76 20.12 -0.08
N VAL A 258 -19.03 19.82 -0.29
CA VAL A 258 -19.49 18.49 -0.69
C VAL A 258 -19.50 18.41 -2.22
N ILE A 259 -18.83 17.38 -2.74
CA ILE A 259 -18.83 17.04 -4.16
C ILE A 259 -19.70 15.81 -4.34
N LEU A 260 -20.65 15.87 -5.25
CA LEU A 260 -21.52 14.75 -5.61
C LEU A 260 -21.25 14.39 -7.07
N LYS A 261 -20.76 13.18 -7.29
CA LYS A 261 -20.63 12.59 -8.64
C LYS A 261 -22.01 12.28 -9.22
N PRO A 262 -22.12 12.05 -10.53
CA PRO A 262 -23.34 11.56 -11.16
C PRO A 262 -23.95 10.38 -10.41
N GLY A 263 -25.25 10.49 -10.07
CA GLY A 263 -25.99 9.46 -9.32
C GLY A 263 -25.78 9.46 -7.81
N GLU A 264 -24.86 10.24 -7.24
CA GLU A 264 -24.66 10.31 -5.81
C GLU A 264 -25.73 11.16 -5.12
N THR A 265 -26.13 10.71 -3.94
CA THR A 265 -27.18 11.33 -3.12
C THR A 265 -26.57 12.04 -1.92
N PHE A 266 -27.03 13.27 -1.69
CA PHE A 266 -26.77 14.04 -0.46
C PHE A 266 -27.85 13.75 0.57
N SER A 267 -27.47 13.55 1.84
CA SER A 267 -28.33 13.53 3.00
C SER A 267 -27.90 14.62 3.97
N TYR A 268 -28.80 15.55 4.27
CA TYR A 268 -28.50 16.62 5.22
C TYR A 268 -28.19 16.06 6.63
N ASN A 269 -28.96 15.05 7.06
CA ASN A 269 -28.78 14.44 8.37
C ASN A 269 -27.45 13.69 8.48
N GLU A 270 -27.02 12.98 7.45
CA GLU A 270 -25.72 12.30 7.43
C GLU A 270 -24.56 13.28 7.54
N HIS A 271 -24.63 14.42 6.84
CA HIS A 271 -23.57 15.43 6.88
C HIS A 271 -23.57 16.22 8.21
N THR A 272 -24.72 16.59 8.71
CA THR A 272 -24.80 17.43 9.91
C THR A 272 -24.76 16.67 11.23
N GLY A 273 -25.08 15.37 11.21
CA GLY A 273 -25.14 14.50 12.38
C GLY A 273 -26.29 14.87 13.34
N MET A 274 -26.41 14.13 14.43
CA MET A 274 -27.42 14.35 15.46
C MET A 274 -27.27 15.73 16.11
N ARG A 275 -28.42 16.40 16.38
CA ARG A 275 -28.49 17.74 16.99
C ARG A 275 -28.41 17.64 18.49
N VAL A 276 -27.28 17.19 19.02
CA VAL A 276 -27.01 17.03 20.46
C VAL A 276 -25.81 17.87 20.90
N LEU A 277 -25.71 18.16 22.20
CA LEU A 277 -24.61 18.96 22.75
C LEU A 277 -23.24 18.34 22.50
N SER A 278 -23.14 17.04 22.61
CA SER A 278 -21.91 16.28 22.35
C SER A 278 -21.40 16.39 20.88
N ASN A 279 -22.32 16.73 19.97
CA ASN A 279 -22.01 16.98 18.57
C ASN A 279 -21.77 18.48 18.27
N GLY A 280 -21.58 19.30 19.31
CA GLY A 280 -21.22 20.71 19.21
C GLY A 280 -22.41 21.67 19.05
N TYR A 281 -23.65 21.19 18.93
CA TYR A 281 -24.81 22.08 18.86
C TYR A 281 -25.11 22.76 20.20
N LYS A 282 -25.61 24.01 20.13
CA LYS A 282 -26.01 24.79 21.26
C LYS A 282 -27.52 24.72 21.42
N LYS A 283 -28.02 24.92 22.66
CA LYS A 283 -29.45 25.09 22.92
C LYS A 283 -29.94 26.42 22.34
N ALA A 284 -30.98 26.37 21.56
CA ALA A 284 -31.65 27.53 21.00
C ALA A 284 -33.11 27.17 20.68
N SER A 285 -33.95 28.15 20.45
CA SER A 285 -35.39 27.92 20.22
C SER A 285 -35.64 27.03 19.00
N VAL A 286 -36.36 25.94 19.19
CA VAL A 286 -36.88 24.99 18.20
C VAL A 286 -38.41 24.90 18.32
N ILE A 287 -39.07 24.40 17.28
CA ILE A 287 -40.52 24.11 17.30
C ILE A 287 -40.68 22.61 17.61
N ILE A 288 -41.21 22.27 18.78
CA ILE A 288 -41.56 20.91 19.18
C ILE A 288 -43.07 20.84 19.36
N GLY A 289 -43.72 20.01 18.52
CA GLY A 289 -45.19 20.04 18.46
C GLY A 289 -45.68 21.40 17.97
N ASP A 290 -46.38 22.17 18.86
CA ASP A 290 -46.88 23.49 18.55
C ASP A 290 -46.28 24.59 19.46
N GLN A 291 -45.20 24.28 20.23
CA GLN A 291 -44.56 25.20 21.15
C GLN A 291 -43.10 25.47 20.79
N TYR A 292 -42.58 26.61 21.24
CA TYR A 292 -41.16 26.92 21.15
C TYR A 292 -40.46 26.47 22.43
N GLU A 293 -39.47 25.63 22.29
CA GLU A 293 -38.66 25.12 23.39
C GLU A 293 -37.18 25.32 23.10
N ASP A 294 -36.34 25.43 24.13
CA ASP A 294 -34.90 25.51 23.98
C ASP A 294 -34.27 24.12 23.93
N ALA A 295 -33.89 23.68 22.75
CA ALA A 295 -33.22 22.40 22.52
C ALA A 295 -31.98 22.55 21.62
N PRO A 296 -31.05 21.58 21.66
CA PRO A 296 -29.90 21.63 20.78
C PRO A 296 -30.27 21.65 19.29
N GLY A 297 -29.58 22.47 18.49
CA GLY A 297 -29.81 22.54 17.05
C GLY A 297 -30.84 23.55 16.57
N GLY A 298 -31.41 24.41 17.46
CA GLY A 298 -32.28 25.49 17.01
C GLY A 298 -31.60 26.36 15.95
N GLY A 299 -32.25 26.47 14.76
CA GLY A 299 -31.74 27.19 13.60
C GLY A 299 -31.32 26.31 12.42
N VAL A 300 -31.01 25.02 12.63
CA VAL A 300 -30.54 24.10 11.55
C VAL A 300 -31.50 23.96 10.38
N CYS A 301 -32.82 23.98 10.63
CA CYS A 301 -33.82 23.91 9.58
C CYS A 301 -33.82 25.15 8.65
N GLN A 302 -33.23 26.26 9.06
CA GLN A 302 -33.04 27.39 8.16
C GLN A 302 -31.91 27.10 7.16
N THR A 303 -30.86 26.42 7.59
CA THR A 303 -29.78 25.97 6.69
C THR A 303 -30.31 24.95 5.69
N SER A 304 -31.05 23.91 6.15
CA SER A 304 -31.64 22.91 5.23
C SER A 304 -32.60 23.52 4.24
N THR A 305 -33.45 24.49 4.68
CA THR A 305 -34.38 25.25 3.80
C THR A 305 -33.61 26.07 2.75
N THR A 306 -32.53 26.73 3.16
CA THR A 306 -31.71 27.51 2.22
C THR A 306 -31.06 26.62 1.19
N LEU A 307 -30.49 25.48 1.62
CA LEU A 307 -29.91 24.47 0.72
C LEU A 307 -30.97 23.87 -0.21
N PHE A 308 -32.15 23.49 0.33
CA PHE A 308 -33.25 22.98 -0.49
C PHE A 308 -33.63 23.92 -1.63
N ASN A 309 -33.70 25.22 -1.37
CA ASN A 309 -34.05 26.19 -2.40
C ASN A 309 -32.93 26.33 -3.48
N ALA A 310 -31.67 26.30 -3.09
CA ALA A 310 -30.58 26.30 -4.07
C ALA A 310 -30.62 25.04 -4.93
N VAL A 311 -30.83 23.87 -4.33
CA VAL A 311 -30.98 22.57 -5.01
C VAL A 311 -32.21 22.56 -5.92
N LEU A 312 -33.35 23.08 -5.44
CA LEU A 312 -34.57 23.17 -6.23
C LEU A 312 -34.37 24.02 -7.48
N LEU A 313 -33.65 25.14 -7.36
CA LEU A 313 -33.33 26.07 -8.45
C LEU A 313 -32.22 25.58 -9.39
N SER A 314 -31.38 24.65 -8.96
CA SER A 314 -30.32 24.08 -9.80
C SER A 314 -30.84 23.02 -10.78
N GLY A 315 -32.02 22.44 -10.54
CA GLY A 315 -32.54 21.33 -11.34
C GLY A 315 -32.22 19.94 -10.79
N LEU A 316 -31.44 19.83 -9.71
CA LEU A 316 -31.12 18.56 -9.06
C LEU A 316 -32.38 17.82 -8.60
N ASN A 317 -32.32 16.48 -8.53
CA ASN A 317 -33.46 15.67 -8.13
C ASN A 317 -33.67 15.73 -6.61
N ILE A 318 -34.93 16.06 -6.20
CA ILE A 318 -35.33 16.07 -4.78
C ILE A 318 -35.90 14.71 -4.44
N ASP A 319 -35.26 13.98 -3.54
CA ASP A 319 -35.65 12.62 -3.15
C ASP A 319 -36.50 12.65 -1.87
N GLN A 320 -36.16 13.53 -0.93
CA GLN A 320 -36.91 13.70 0.31
C GLN A 320 -36.90 15.15 0.76
N VAL A 321 -38.10 15.68 1.07
CA VAL A 321 -38.32 16.98 1.68
C VAL A 321 -39.60 16.96 2.49
N ARG A 322 -39.63 17.66 3.62
CA ARG A 322 -40.83 17.81 4.47
C ARG A 322 -40.98 19.24 4.93
N ASN A 323 -42.20 19.73 5.01
CA ASN A 323 -42.48 21.05 5.53
C ASN A 323 -42.54 21.08 7.09
N HIS A 324 -42.38 22.27 7.67
CA HIS A 324 -42.57 22.49 9.09
C HIS A 324 -44.07 22.41 9.45
N SER A 325 -44.36 22.17 10.73
CA SER A 325 -45.74 22.25 11.23
C SER A 325 -46.32 23.67 11.20
N LYS A 326 -45.47 24.70 11.34
CA LYS A 326 -45.83 26.12 11.20
C LYS A 326 -45.12 26.77 10.04
N THR A 327 -45.67 27.83 9.47
CA THR A 327 -45.03 28.58 8.38
C THR A 327 -43.71 29.19 8.85
N SER A 328 -42.69 29.07 8.02
CA SER A 328 -41.38 29.66 8.28
C SER A 328 -41.34 31.13 7.89
N PRO A 329 -40.77 32.02 8.70
CA PRO A 329 -40.76 33.46 8.42
C PRO A 329 -39.70 33.84 7.34
N TYR A 330 -38.78 32.94 6.99
CA TYR A 330 -37.64 33.21 6.10
C TYR A 330 -37.85 32.72 4.65
N VAL A 331 -38.94 31.99 4.37
CA VAL A 331 -39.34 31.58 3.00
C VAL A 331 -40.88 31.57 2.88
N PRO A 332 -41.44 31.71 1.65
CA PRO A 332 -42.85 31.50 1.39
C PRO A 332 -43.30 30.06 1.71
N ARG A 333 -44.58 29.84 1.95
CA ARG A 333 -45.19 28.50 2.07
C ARG A 333 -44.79 27.64 0.88
N GLY A 334 -44.57 26.35 1.14
CA GLY A 334 -44.14 25.40 0.09
C GLY A 334 -42.67 25.51 -0.33
N ARG A 335 -41.85 26.29 0.37
CA ARG A 335 -40.43 26.48 0.07
C ARG A 335 -39.52 26.10 1.26
N ASP A 336 -40.11 25.56 2.32
CA ASP A 336 -39.38 25.17 3.52
C ASP A 336 -39.02 23.69 3.54
N ALA A 337 -37.91 23.35 4.20
CA ALA A 337 -37.41 21.98 4.36
C ALA A 337 -37.05 21.72 5.82
N MET A 338 -37.97 21.08 6.56
CA MET A 338 -37.77 20.66 7.93
C MET A 338 -36.86 19.41 7.98
N VAL A 339 -35.97 19.38 8.97
CA VAL A 339 -35.13 18.23 9.29
C VAL A 339 -35.18 17.96 10.80
N ASN A 340 -35.07 16.68 11.18
CA ASN A 340 -34.97 16.26 12.59
C ASN A 340 -34.03 15.05 12.72
N ASP A 341 -33.78 14.62 13.94
CA ASP A 341 -32.92 13.44 14.20
C ASP A 341 -33.64 12.09 13.99
N GLY A 342 -34.86 12.10 13.47
CA GLY A 342 -35.67 10.93 13.17
C GLY A 342 -35.85 10.71 11.65
N ASP A 343 -37.14 10.88 11.23
CA ASP A 343 -37.61 10.51 9.90
C ASP A 343 -37.56 11.62 8.84
N SER A 344 -37.25 12.85 9.25
CA SER A 344 -37.30 14.01 8.36
C SER A 344 -35.90 14.45 7.96
N ASP A 345 -35.60 14.28 6.70
CA ASP A 345 -34.30 14.62 6.08
C ASP A 345 -34.54 15.49 4.83
N LEU A 346 -33.52 16.22 4.43
CA LEU A 346 -33.40 16.76 3.09
C LEU A 346 -32.44 15.89 2.31
N ARG A 347 -32.98 15.16 1.31
CA ARG A 347 -32.18 14.31 0.42
C ARG A 347 -32.38 14.75 -1.03
N PHE A 348 -31.28 14.76 -1.77
CA PHE A 348 -31.30 15.08 -3.20
C PHE A 348 -30.17 14.34 -3.91
N THR A 349 -30.41 13.98 -5.15
CA THR A 349 -29.46 13.23 -5.99
C THR A 349 -28.95 14.10 -7.15
N ASN A 350 -27.67 13.99 -7.44
CA ASN A 350 -27.08 14.54 -8.64
C ASN A 350 -27.53 13.70 -9.87
N ASN A 351 -28.48 14.23 -10.62
CA ASN A 351 -29.05 13.63 -11.84
C ASN A 351 -28.38 14.14 -13.12
N PHE A 352 -27.30 14.91 -13.00
CA PHE A 352 -26.51 15.37 -14.16
C PHE A 352 -25.43 14.38 -14.54
N ASP A 353 -24.85 14.56 -15.73
CA ASP A 353 -23.74 13.74 -16.23
C ASP A 353 -22.37 14.16 -15.66
N HIS A 354 -22.30 15.31 -14.97
CA HIS A 354 -21.09 15.85 -14.36
C HIS A 354 -21.26 16.02 -12.85
N ALA A 355 -20.14 16.10 -12.13
CA ALA A 355 -20.17 16.35 -10.71
C ALA A 355 -20.68 17.75 -10.37
N VAL A 356 -21.34 17.85 -9.23
CA VAL A 356 -21.74 19.12 -8.63
C VAL A 356 -21.01 19.37 -7.31
N TYR A 357 -20.79 20.64 -7.00
CA TYR A 357 -20.16 21.08 -5.77
C TYR A 357 -21.16 21.91 -4.96
N VAL A 358 -21.41 21.50 -3.73
CA VAL A 358 -22.30 22.16 -2.78
C VAL A 358 -21.47 23.07 -1.88
N GLN A 359 -21.76 24.35 -1.91
CA GLN A 359 -21.20 25.33 -1.01
C GLN A 359 -22.29 25.89 -0.08
N CYS A 360 -22.06 25.79 1.22
CA CYS A 360 -22.92 26.40 2.24
C CYS A 360 -22.09 27.25 3.17
N TYR A 361 -22.45 28.52 3.35
CA TYR A 361 -21.70 29.41 4.22
C TYR A 361 -22.58 30.47 4.89
N ARG A 362 -22.18 30.84 6.10
CA ARG A 362 -22.76 31.96 6.84
C ARG A 362 -21.92 33.23 6.61
N SER A 363 -22.57 34.35 6.32
CA SER A 363 -21.92 35.66 6.27
C SER A 363 -22.79 36.68 7.03
N GLY A 364 -22.28 37.17 8.16
CA GLY A 364 -23.05 38.09 9.02
C GLY A 364 -24.37 37.48 9.49
N SER A 365 -25.49 38.09 9.12
CA SER A 365 -26.88 37.67 9.41
C SER A 365 -27.51 36.89 8.24
N SER A 366 -26.71 36.37 7.31
CA SER A 366 -27.17 35.63 6.14
C SER A 366 -26.62 34.23 6.12
N ILE A 367 -27.42 33.26 5.69
CA ILE A 367 -26.99 31.93 5.31
C ILE A 367 -27.21 31.77 3.81
N SER A 368 -26.19 31.28 3.08
CA SER A 368 -26.22 31.10 1.64
C SER A 368 -25.87 29.65 1.29
N ALA A 369 -26.55 29.12 0.27
CA ALA A 369 -26.22 27.87 -0.38
C ALA A 369 -26.06 28.14 -1.88
N VAL A 370 -24.99 27.57 -2.47
CA VAL A 370 -24.67 27.70 -3.89
C VAL A 370 -24.36 26.32 -4.42
N ILE A 371 -24.95 25.98 -5.55
CA ILE A 371 -24.66 24.76 -6.29
C ILE A 371 -23.83 25.16 -7.52
N TYR A 372 -22.64 24.62 -7.60
CA TYR A 372 -21.78 24.75 -8.79
C TYR A 372 -21.75 23.44 -9.56
N GLY A 373 -21.52 23.50 -10.86
CA GLY A 373 -21.45 22.34 -11.74
C GLY A 373 -20.89 22.70 -13.10
N ALA A 374 -21.13 21.83 -14.08
CA ALA A 374 -20.77 22.10 -15.47
C ALA A 374 -21.74 23.09 -16.09
N SER A 375 -21.23 24.01 -16.94
CA SER A 375 -22.07 24.95 -17.68
C SER A 375 -23.09 24.27 -18.61
N GLN A 376 -22.80 23.05 -19.06
CA GLN A 376 -23.68 22.22 -19.87
C GLN A 376 -24.92 21.73 -19.09
N ASP A 377 -24.79 21.55 -17.76
CA ASP A 377 -25.88 21.10 -16.88
C ASP A 377 -26.77 22.26 -16.40
N LYS A 378 -26.44 23.50 -16.78
CA LYS A 378 -27.21 24.67 -16.38
C LYS A 378 -28.54 24.75 -17.12
N VAL A 379 -29.62 24.64 -16.38
CA VAL A 379 -31.00 24.69 -16.91
C VAL A 379 -31.75 25.93 -16.44
N GLY A 380 -32.75 26.35 -17.18
CA GLY A 380 -33.71 27.35 -16.73
C GLY A 380 -34.71 26.72 -15.76
N VAL A 381 -34.88 27.31 -14.58
CA VAL A 381 -35.82 26.78 -13.58
C VAL A 381 -36.80 27.85 -13.15
N ASN A 382 -38.11 27.51 -13.16
CA ASN A 382 -39.19 28.32 -12.62
C ASN A 382 -39.93 27.52 -11.55
N ILE A 383 -40.20 28.15 -10.39
CA ILE A 383 -40.92 27.51 -9.27
C ILE A 383 -42.28 28.18 -9.15
N LYS A 384 -43.34 27.36 -9.21
CA LYS A 384 -44.71 27.77 -8.97
C LYS A 384 -45.20 27.16 -7.67
N VAL A 385 -45.82 27.97 -6.82
CA VAL A 385 -46.46 27.55 -5.57
C VAL A 385 -47.94 27.93 -5.62
N ASP A 386 -48.80 26.93 -5.56
CA ASP A 386 -50.23 27.08 -5.50
C ASP A 386 -50.69 26.97 -4.02
N ASN A 387 -51.06 28.09 -3.41
CA ASN A 387 -51.56 28.14 -2.05
C ASN A 387 -53.03 27.77 -2.05
N PHE A 388 -53.44 26.97 -1.07
CA PHE A 388 -54.83 26.53 -0.86
C PHE A 388 -55.11 26.25 0.63
N THR A 389 -56.33 25.86 0.94
CA THR A 389 -56.72 25.41 2.27
C THR A 389 -57.05 23.92 2.24
N TYR A 390 -56.46 23.14 3.14
CA TYR A 390 -56.72 21.72 3.27
C TYR A 390 -57.25 21.42 4.69
N ASN A 391 -58.48 20.96 4.78
CA ASN A 391 -59.17 20.72 6.06
C ASN A 391 -59.07 21.91 7.05
N GLY A 392 -59.31 23.12 6.55
CA GLY A 392 -59.24 24.37 7.35
C GLY A 392 -57.82 24.88 7.63
N ARG A 393 -56.78 24.20 7.12
CA ARG A 393 -55.36 24.53 7.37
C ARG A 393 -54.71 25.15 6.14
N PRO A 394 -53.81 26.14 6.32
CA PRO A 394 -53.03 26.65 5.23
C PRO A 394 -52.17 25.54 4.57
N ALA A 395 -52.17 25.46 3.25
CA ALA A 395 -51.45 24.48 2.50
C ALA A 395 -50.87 25.07 1.21
N ALA A 396 -49.89 24.41 0.66
CA ALA A 396 -49.26 24.78 -0.62
C ALA A 396 -48.84 23.56 -1.41
N LYS A 397 -49.01 23.63 -2.74
CA LYS A 397 -48.41 22.66 -3.70
C LYS A 397 -47.30 23.34 -4.44
N THR A 398 -46.11 22.73 -4.42
CA THR A 398 -44.92 23.26 -5.10
C THR A 398 -44.66 22.49 -6.37
N TYR A 399 -44.51 23.20 -7.46
CA TYR A 399 -44.16 22.67 -8.80
C TYR A 399 -42.91 23.34 -9.27
N ARG A 400 -42.08 22.56 -9.99
CA ARG A 400 -40.89 23.04 -10.68
C ARG A 400 -41.00 22.81 -12.18
N THR A 401 -40.78 23.86 -12.93
CA THR A 401 -40.64 23.77 -14.38
C THR A 401 -39.18 23.93 -14.74
N ILE A 402 -38.61 22.90 -15.39
CA ILE A 402 -37.27 22.94 -15.93
C ILE A 402 -37.40 23.20 -17.45
N THR A 403 -36.63 24.17 -17.94
CA THR A 403 -36.51 24.48 -19.38
C THR A 403 -35.09 24.20 -19.83
N GLU A 404 -34.97 23.26 -20.77
CA GLU A 404 -33.72 22.83 -21.36
C GLU A 404 -33.91 22.75 -22.89
N ASN A 405 -32.99 23.34 -23.65
CA ASN A 405 -33.04 23.34 -25.12
C ASN A 405 -34.41 23.77 -25.70
N GLY A 406 -35.05 24.77 -25.07
CA GLY A 406 -36.35 25.29 -25.50
C GLY A 406 -37.55 24.40 -25.12
N LYS A 407 -37.34 23.26 -24.49
CA LYS A 407 -38.41 22.37 -24.00
C LYS A 407 -38.61 22.54 -22.51
N SER A 408 -39.86 22.69 -22.10
CA SER A 408 -40.21 22.85 -20.66
C SER A 408 -40.93 21.60 -20.15
N LYS A 409 -40.53 21.14 -18.98
CA LYS A 409 -41.15 20.03 -18.23
C LYS A 409 -41.50 20.51 -16.83
N THR A 410 -42.79 20.42 -16.47
CA THR A 410 -43.24 20.72 -15.11
C THR A 410 -43.39 19.44 -14.29
N SER A 411 -42.83 19.42 -13.10
CA SER A 411 -42.95 18.33 -12.14
C SER A 411 -43.53 18.87 -10.81
N TYR A 412 -44.32 18.03 -10.18
CA TYR A 412 -44.76 18.21 -8.82
C TYR A 412 -43.58 17.84 -7.89
N ILE A 413 -43.33 18.67 -6.84
CA ILE A 413 -42.28 18.45 -5.85
C ILE A 413 -42.85 17.88 -4.58
N TYR A 414 -43.74 18.66 -3.88
CA TYR A 414 -44.39 18.17 -2.67
C TYR A 414 -45.58 19.05 -2.31
N THR A 415 -46.39 18.56 -1.34
CA THR A 415 -47.48 19.32 -0.72
C THR A 415 -47.13 19.62 0.71
N SER A 416 -47.25 20.88 1.12
CA SER A 416 -47.08 21.36 2.47
C SER A 416 -48.44 21.61 3.10
N VAL A 417 -48.62 21.20 4.39
CA VAL A 417 -49.81 21.50 5.18
C VAL A 417 -49.33 22.02 6.54
N TYR A 418 -49.80 23.19 6.93
CA TYR A 418 -49.36 23.85 8.16
C TYR A 418 -50.46 23.82 9.22
N ARG A 419 -50.06 23.78 10.47
CA ARG A 419 -50.95 23.82 11.64
C ARG A 419 -50.96 25.24 12.19
N GLU A 420 -51.77 26.09 11.68
CA GLU A 420 -51.96 27.46 12.19
C GLU A 420 -53.40 27.63 12.65
#